data_ca9feaea0ff5715cf88820a91ec31161
#
_entry.id   ca9feaea0ff5715cf88820a91ec31161
#
_cell.length_a   1.000
_cell.length_b   1.000
_cell.length_c   1.000
_cell.angle_alpha   90.00
_cell.angle_beta   90.00
_cell.angle_gamma   90.00
#
_symmetry.space_group_name_H-M   'P 1'
#
loop_
_entity.id
_entity.type
_entity.pdbx_description
1 polymer ?
#
loop_
_entity_poly.entity_id
_entity_poly.type
_entity_poly.pdbx_seq_one_letter_code
_entity_poly.pdbx_strand_id
1 'polypeptide(L)'
;MLQYVKFISLSSLTLAALLGAMSVSAQIQKIVLNNGTVTAEVTPDIGGRLVSFALKNQPNFLLLADLNTKNTRPQVNSESDNIGYLGHEMWVGPQSQWWLHQKINPKRAAEKAVWPPDPYLILAKNNVLEQSPEKVVLKSPESPVSGVQMIKAYALLSERKNSLKLQVRATNIRKENIAWDIWFNTRVPSNALVYVPVANAEDVKQSNMEDAATSPLVYTLSDGLLSLDMSALPPGKILRKGKLFIQPSQGWMASFRDKQVFIIQFPHQPKALIHPEHGQIEIYNEFIPSNLDDGLLEMEVHAPYKQLAPREFMIAEETWTLLEYKGATTRNAHVAFLRKLAPELGLK
;
A
#
# COMPACT_ATOMS: atom_id res chain seq x y z
N MET A 1 -36.73 -81.30 37.36
CA MET A 1 -35.69 -81.08 36.35
C MET A 1 -35.92 -79.71 35.78
N LEU A 2 -35.23 -78.68 36.28
CA LEU A 2 -35.30 -77.31 35.78
C LEU A 2 -34.09 -77.07 34.87
N GLN A 3 -34.32 -76.64 33.61
CA GLN A 3 -33.30 -76.18 32.72
C GLN A 3 -33.15 -74.66 32.84
N TYR A 4 -31.96 -74.22 33.14
CA TYR A 4 -31.56 -72.85 33.12
C TYR A 4 -31.19 -72.37 31.71
N VAL A 5 -31.90 -71.36 31.20
CA VAL A 5 -31.55 -70.71 29.95
C VAL A 5 -30.70 -69.44 30.35
N LYS A 6 -29.45 -69.39 29.88
CA LYS A 6 -28.57 -68.20 30.01
C LYS A 6 -28.86 -67.22 28.90
N PHE A 7 -29.28 -66.04 29.25
CA PHE A 7 -29.30 -64.88 28.35
C PHE A 7 -27.89 -64.27 28.25
N ILE A 8 -27.37 -64.23 27.03
CA ILE A 8 -26.15 -63.50 26.69
C ILE A 8 -26.58 -62.12 26.21
N SER A 9 -26.26 -61.06 26.99
CA SER A 9 -26.47 -59.66 26.55
C SER A 9 -25.29 -59.23 25.69
N LEU A 10 -25.52 -58.95 24.39
CA LEU A 10 -24.58 -58.27 23.51
C LEU A 10 -24.62 -56.74 23.82
N SER A 11 -23.57 -56.24 24.41
CA SER A 11 -23.34 -54.79 24.56
C SER A 11 -22.73 -54.26 23.27
N SER A 12 -23.52 -53.55 22.46
CA SER A 12 -23.04 -52.81 21.28
C SER A 12 -22.30 -51.56 21.72
N LEU A 13 -20.98 -51.57 21.64
CA LEU A 13 -20.15 -50.35 21.74
C LEU A 13 -20.30 -49.54 20.45
N THR A 14 -21.04 -48.44 20.51
CA THR A 14 -21.07 -47.45 19.42
C THR A 14 -19.84 -46.54 19.58
N LEU A 15 -18.84 -46.75 18.75
CA LEU A 15 -17.65 -45.88 18.64
C LEU A 15 -18.04 -44.62 17.84
N ALA A 16 -18.35 -43.54 18.55
CA ALA A 16 -18.56 -42.23 17.95
C ALA A 16 -17.20 -41.64 17.51
N ALA A 17 -16.90 -41.73 16.22
CA ALA A 17 -15.75 -41.05 15.64
C ALA A 17 -16.02 -39.55 15.61
N LEU A 18 -15.45 -38.77 16.54
CA LEU A 18 -15.36 -37.33 16.49
C LEU A 18 -14.37 -36.99 15.35
N LEU A 19 -14.88 -36.74 14.16
CA LEU A 19 -14.16 -36.03 13.12
C LEU A 19 -14.03 -34.57 13.53
N GLY A 20 -12.97 -34.26 14.27
CA GLY A 20 -12.54 -32.91 14.49
C GLY A 20 -12.19 -32.28 13.14
N ALA A 21 -13.05 -31.42 12.62
CA ALA A 21 -12.72 -30.57 11.48
C ALA A 21 -11.57 -29.67 11.93
N MET A 22 -10.32 -30.07 11.68
CA MET A 22 -9.17 -29.17 11.71
C MET A 22 -9.43 -28.11 10.63
N SER A 23 -9.80 -26.91 11.07
CA SER A 23 -9.82 -25.73 10.21
C SER A 23 -8.38 -25.50 9.77
N VAL A 24 -7.99 -26.04 8.63
CA VAL A 24 -6.74 -25.65 7.98
C VAL A 24 -6.90 -24.18 7.63
N SER A 25 -6.27 -23.31 8.39
CA SER A 25 -6.15 -21.90 8.03
C SER A 25 -5.49 -21.85 6.66
N ALA A 26 -6.26 -21.49 5.64
CA ALA A 26 -5.75 -21.46 4.27
C ALA A 26 -4.65 -20.41 4.19
N GLN A 27 -3.45 -20.84 3.81
CA GLN A 27 -2.30 -19.96 3.59
C GLN A 27 -2.68 -18.85 2.60
N ILE A 28 -2.20 -17.63 2.83
CA ILE A 28 -2.44 -16.49 1.94
C ILE A 28 -1.87 -16.79 0.56
N GLN A 29 -2.73 -16.73 -0.44
CA GLN A 29 -2.35 -16.94 -1.83
C GLN A 29 -1.47 -15.78 -2.31
N LYS A 30 -0.39 -16.10 -3.04
CA LYS A 30 0.44 -15.15 -3.77
C LYS A 30 0.46 -15.51 -5.25
N ILE A 31 0.26 -14.51 -6.10
CA ILE A 31 0.41 -14.60 -7.55
C ILE A 31 1.73 -13.94 -7.88
N VAL A 32 2.63 -14.71 -8.51
CA VAL A 32 3.97 -14.24 -8.89
C VAL A 32 3.97 -13.85 -10.36
N LEU A 33 4.35 -12.61 -10.62
CA LEU A 33 4.64 -12.10 -11.96
C LEU A 33 6.16 -12.07 -12.14
N ASN A 34 6.68 -12.60 -13.25
CA ASN A 34 8.12 -12.71 -13.48
C ASN A 34 8.45 -12.66 -14.98
N ASN A 35 9.36 -11.78 -15.37
CA ASN A 35 9.88 -11.67 -16.73
C ASN A 35 11.40 -11.95 -16.84
N GLY A 36 11.99 -12.53 -15.78
CA GLY A 36 13.41 -12.84 -15.70
C GLY A 36 14.32 -11.66 -15.29
N THR A 37 13.81 -10.43 -15.26
CA THR A 37 14.52 -9.22 -14.80
C THR A 37 14.01 -8.73 -13.45
N VAL A 38 12.69 -8.67 -13.30
CA VAL A 38 12.02 -8.34 -12.03
C VAL A 38 10.96 -9.39 -11.69
N THR A 39 10.67 -9.47 -10.40
CA THR A 39 9.57 -10.26 -9.86
C THR A 39 8.65 -9.35 -9.07
N ALA A 40 7.34 -9.52 -9.25
CA ALA A 40 6.32 -8.88 -8.44
C ALA A 40 5.39 -9.95 -7.83
N GLU A 41 5.04 -9.82 -6.55
CA GLU A 41 4.09 -10.71 -5.89
C GLU A 41 2.85 -9.95 -5.45
N VAL A 42 1.68 -10.46 -5.86
CA VAL A 42 0.37 -9.88 -5.52
C VAL A 42 -0.44 -10.89 -4.74
N THR A 43 -1.04 -10.50 -3.62
CA THR A 43 -2.00 -11.34 -2.92
C THR A 43 -3.45 -10.91 -3.22
N PRO A 44 -4.28 -11.79 -3.81
CA PRO A 44 -5.71 -11.51 -3.94
C PRO A 44 -6.45 -11.60 -2.59
N ASP A 45 -5.89 -12.28 -1.60
CA ASP A 45 -6.57 -12.62 -0.36
C ASP A 45 -6.69 -11.44 0.63
N ILE A 46 -5.86 -10.40 0.49
CA ILE A 46 -5.84 -9.22 1.36
C ILE A 46 -5.84 -7.95 0.51
N GLY A 47 -7.02 -7.48 0.12
CA GLY A 47 -7.20 -6.22 -0.59
C GLY A 47 -6.62 -6.17 -2.01
N GLY A 48 -6.18 -7.31 -2.60
CA GLY A 48 -5.48 -7.30 -3.89
C GLY A 48 -4.15 -6.54 -3.83
N ARG A 49 -3.39 -6.73 -2.78
CA ARG A 49 -2.18 -5.99 -2.38
C ARG A 49 -0.94 -6.47 -3.12
N LEU A 50 -0.07 -5.55 -3.55
CA LEU A 50 1.28 -5.89 -4.00
C LEU A 50 2.20 -6.00 -2.79
N VAL A 51 2.81 -7.18 -2.61
CA VAL A 51 3.59 -7.51 -1.42
C VAL A 51 5.09 -7.61 -1.72
N SER A 52 5.47 -7.70 -2.99
CA SER A 52 6.88 -7.73 -3.39
C SER A 52 7.07 -7.08 -4.74
N PHE A 53 8.15 -6.32 -4.88
CA PHE A 53 8.73 -5.90 -6.15
C PHE A 53 10.25 -5.91 -6.01
N ALA A 54 10.91 -6.77 -6.77
CA ALA A 54 12.33 -7.04 -6.62
C ALA A 54 13.02 -7.21 -7.96
N LEU A 55 14.23 -6.68 -8.08
CA LEU A 55 15.17 -7.06 -9.15
C LEU A 55 15.63 -8.50 -8.94
N LYS A 56 15.95 -9.18 -10.03
CA LYS A 56 16.53 -10.51 -9.98
C LYS A 56 17.74 -10.53 -9.04
N ASN A 57 17.74 -11.47 -8.09
CA ASN A 57 18.81 -11.65 -7.09
C ASN A 57 19.00 -10.47 -6.12
N GLN A 58 18.02 -9.59 -6.00
CA GLN A 58 18.00 -8.51 -5.02
C GLN A 58 16.84 -8.70 -4.02
N PRO A 59 16.95 -8.14 -2.81
CA PRO A 59 15.87 -8.17 -1.85
C PRO A 59 14.63 -7.39 -2.35
N ASN A 60 13.47 -7.74 -1.79
CA ASN A 60 12.24 -6.98 -1.99
C ASN A 60 12.45 -5.51 -1.59
N PHE A 61 12.04 -4.58 -2.46
CA PHE A 61 12.13 -3.16 -2.15
C PHE A 61 11.03 -2.69 -1.20
N LEU A 62 9.87 -3.37 -1.20
CA LEU A 62 8.74 -3.03 -0.35
C LEU A 62 8.95 -3.52 1.09
N LEU A 63 8.45 -2.76 2.05
CA LEU A 63 8.36 -3.18 3.45
C LEU A 63 7.11 -4.02 3.65
N LEU A 64 7.28 -5.20 4.24
CA LEU A 64 6.18 -6.04 4.72
C LEU A 64 6.28 -6.21 6.23
N ALA A 65 5.13 -6.33 6.88
CA ALA A 65 5.09 -6.81 8.25
C ALA A 65 5.58 -8.26 8.35
N ASP A 66 6.00 -8.69 9.55
CA ASP A 66 6.32 -10.09 9.80
C ASP A 66 5.10 -10.99 9.52
N LEU A 67 5.19 -11.74 8.41
CA LEU A 67 4.11 -12.59 7.93
C LEU A 67 3.94 -13.87 8.77
N ASN A 68 4.93 -14.24 9.59
CA ASN A 68 4.83 -15.42 10.45
C ASN A 68 3.71 -15.28 11.48
N THR A 69 3.41 -14.03 11.89
CA THR A 69 2.34 -13.72 12.83
C THR A 69 1.00 -13.38 12.15
N LYS A 70 0.98 -13.11 10.84
CA LYS A 70 -0.18 -12.57 10.10
C LYS A 70 -0.59 -13.41 8.89
N ASN A 71 -0.28 -14.71 8.88
CA ASN A 71 -0.49 -15.60 7.73
C ASN A 71 -1.94 -16.13 7.60
N THR A 72 -2.91 -15.41 8.15
CA THR A 72 -4.33 -15.77 8.05
C THR A 72 -5.14 -14.67 7.38
N ARG A 73 -6.13 -15.07 6.59
CA ARG A 73 -7.06 -14.10 5.99
C ARG A 73 -7.81 -13.36 7.10
N PRO A 74 -7.82 -12.01 7.09
CA PRO A 74 -8.57 -11.24 8.07
C PRO A 74 -10.08 -11.44 7.85
N GLN A 75 -10.83 -11.33 8.94
CA GLN A 75 -12.29 -11.12 8.83
C GLN A 75 -12.54 -9.70 8.31
N VAL A 76 -13.54 -9.55 7.45
CA VAL A 76 -13.88 -8.27 6.83
C VAL A 76 -15.32 -7.91 7.16
N ASN A 77 -15.48 -6.88 7.96
CA ASN A 77 -16.76 -6.27 8.32
C ASN A 77 -16.54 -4.79 8.67
N SER A 78 -17.57 -4.07 9.04
CA SER A 78 -17.50 -2.64 9.37
C SER A 78 -16.71 -2.32 10.66
N GLU A 79 -16.44 -3.32 11.50
CA GLU A 79 -15.65 -3.18 12.74
C GLU A 79 -14.18 -3.53 12.53
N SER A 80 -13.82 -4.11 11.39
CA SER A 80 -12.45 -4.51 11.10
C SER A 80 -11.50 -3.32 11.14
N ASP A 81 -10.31 -3.55 11.69
CA ASP A 81 -9.24 -2.55 11.75
C ASP A 81 -8.14 -2.87 10.73
N ASN A 82 -7.23 -1.92 10.50
CA ASN A 82 -6.06 -2.16 9.68
C ASN A 82 -5.13 -3.15 10.40
N ILE A 83 -4.70 -4.18 9.68
CA ILE A 83 -3.84 -5.22 10.25
C ILE A 83 -2.34 -4.90 10.11
N GLY A 84 -1.99 -3.75 9.52
CA GLY A 84 -0.59 -3.35 9.31
C GLY A 84 0.20 -4.35 8.47
N TYR A 85 -0.40 -4.92 7.42
CA TYR A 85 0.27 -5.88 6.53
C TYR A 85 1.34 -5.22 5.66
N LEU A 86 1.24 -3.91 5.45
CA LEU A 86 2.16 -3.08 4.66
C LEU A 86 2.17 -3.42 3.16
N GLY A 87 3.31 -3.33 2.48
CA GLY A 87 3.40 -3.46 1.03
C GLY A 87 2.79 -2.25 0.31
N HIS A 88 2.10 -2.49 -0.80
CA HIS A 88 1.39 -1.44 -1.54
C HIS A 88 -0.11 -1.68 -1.55
N GLU A 89 -0.85 -0.65 -1.19
CA GLU A 89 -2.31 -0.61 -1.14
C GLU A 89 -2.87 0.50 -2.02
N MET A 90 -4.13 0.34 -2.40
CA MET A 90 -4.91 1.36 -3.11
C MET A 90 -6.14 1.69 -2.29
N TRP A 91 -6.23 2.94 -1.84
CA TRP A 91 -7.33 3.49 -1.05
C TRP A 91 -8.16 4.48 -1.85
N VAL A 92 -9.19 5.02 -1.24
CA VAL A 92 -9.85 6.25 -1.67
C VAL A 92 -9.58 7.34 -0.65
N GLY A 93 -9.42 8.58 -1.08
CA GLY A 93 -9.24 9.76 -0.23
C GLY A 93 -10.34 10.80 -0.47
N PRO A 94 -10.51 11.77 0.45
CA PRO A 94 -9.71 12.00 1.64
C PRO A 94 -10.14 11.12 2.82
N GLN A 95 -9.19 10.85 3.73
CA GLN A 95 -9.45 10.03 4.91
C GLN A 95 -10.46 10.64 5.87
N SER A 96 -10.60 11.97 5.90
CA SER A 96 -11.60 12.67 6.70
C SER A 96 -13.03 12.29 6.36
N GLN A 97 -13.27 11.71 5.18
CA GLN A 97 -14.59 11.35 4.69
C GLN A 97 -14.86 9.84 4.70
N TRP A 98 -13.90 8.99 5.03
CA TRP A 98 -14.05 7.54 4.91
C TRP A 98 -15.32 6.97 5.55
N TRP A 99 -15.67 7.44 6.73
CA TRP A 99 -16.78 6.89 7.51
C TRP A 99 -18.04 7.75 7.52
N LEU A 100 -18.04 8.92 6.87
CA LEU A 100 -19.17 9.87 6.94
C LEU A 100 -20.37 9.43 6.12
N HIS A 101 -20.17 8.77 4.98
CA HIS A 101 -21.20 8.54 3.98
C HIS A 101 -21.69 7.08 3.94
N GLN A 102 -21.52 6.32 5.01
CA GLN A 102 -21.96 4.94 5.17
C GLN A 102 -22.98 4.80 6.32
N LYS A 103 -23.71 3.68 6.34
CA LYS A 103 -24.76 3.39 7.35
C LYS A 103 -24.47 2.11 8.13
N ILE A 104 -23.41 1.38 7.80
CA ILE A 104 -23.11 0.07 8.37
C ILE A 104 -22.33 0.14 9.69
N ASN A 105 -21.71 1.30 9.99
CA ASN A 105 -21.04 1.58 11.26
C ASN A 105 -21.40 2.99 11.75
N PRO A 106 -22.58 3.18 12.40
CA PRO A 106 -23.02 4.49 12.89
C PRO A 106 -22.07 5.10 13.91
N LYS A 107 -21.33 4.28 14.69
CA LYS A 107 -20.37 4.76 15.67
C LYS A 107 -19.23 5.51 14.98
N ARG A 108 -18.54 4.88 14.02
CA ARG A 108 -17.45 5.52 13.26
C ARG A 108 -17.91 6.77 12.50
N ALA A 109 -19.17 6.76 12.01
CA ALA A 109 -19.76 7.94 11.38
C ALA A 109 -19.94 9.10 12.37
N ALA A 110 -20.50 8.83 13.56
CA ALA A 110 -20.71 9.84 14.61
C ALA A 110 -19.40 10.42 15.14
N GLU A 111 -18.36 9.58 15.28
CA GLU A 111 -17.02 9.96 15.69
C GLU A 111 -16.24 10.68 14.60
N LYS A 112 -16.76 10.75 13.35
CA LYS A 112 -16.03 11.21 12.16
C LYS A 112 -14.65 10.55 12.05
N ALA A 113 -14.62 9.23 12.24
CA ALA A 113 -13.40 8.48 12.31
C ALA A 113 -12.53 8.68 11.03
N VAL A 114 -11.26 8.97 11.22
CA VAL A 114 -10.27 9.11 10.13
C VAL A 114 -9.41 7.85 9.97
N TRP A 115 -9.69 6.82 10.77
CA TRP A 115 -9.02 5.52 10.77
C TRP A 115 -10.00 4.42 11.21
N PRO A 116 -9.88 3.19 10.72
CA PRO A 116 -9.01 2.71 9.65
C PRO A 116 -9.54 3.08 8.25
N PRO A 117 -8.73 2.82 7.18
CA PRO A 117 -9.23 2.84 5.80
C PRO A 117 -10.33 1.80 5.59
N ASP A 118 -11.07 1.91 4.49
CA ASP A 118 -12.16 1.01 4.13
C ASP A 118 -11.76 -0.47 4.11
N PRO A 119 -12.20 -1.31 5.05
CA PRO A 119 -11.78 -2.69 5.18
C PRO A 119 -12.17 -3.57 3.97
N TYR A 120 -13.23 -3.21 3.25
CA TYR A 120 -13.65 -3.94 2.04
C TYR A 120 -12.70 -3.69 0.86
N LEU A 121 -11.93 -2.61 0.87
CA LEU A 121 -10.93 -2.31 -0.15
C LEU A 121 -9.53 -2.83 0.22
N ILE A 122 -9.17 -2.83 1.53
CA ILE A 122 -7.81 -3.10 1.98
C ILE A 122 -7.61 -4.52 2.54
N LEU A 123 -8.65 -5.19 3.01
CA LEU A 123 -8.56 -6.51 3.64
C LEU A 123 -9.31 -7.60 2.87
N ALA A 124 -10.35 -7.26 2.13
CA ALA A 124 -11.21 -8.25 1.51
C ALA A 124 -10.49 -9.04 0.40
N LYS A 125 -10.88 -10.31 0.25
CA LYS A 125 -10.44 -11.12 -0.88
C LYS A 125 -10.95 -10.53 -2.19
N ASN A 126 -10.04 -10.37 -3.15
CA ASN A 126 -10.34 -9.97 -4.52
C ASN A 126 -10.50 -11.20 -5.43
N ASN A 127 -11.39 -11.11 -6.40
CA ASN A 127 -11.54 -12.12 -7.43
C ASN A 127 -10.49 -11.90 -8.52
N VAL A 128 -9.82 -12.98 -8.94
CA VAL A 128 -8.90 -12.96 -10.07
C VAL A 128 -9.73 -12.98 -11.36
N LEU A 129 -9.63 -11.93 -12.18
CA LEU A 129 -10.29 -11.82 -13.48
C LEU A 129 -9.41 -12.30 -14.62
N GLU A 130 -8.10 -12.04 -14.52
CA GLU A 130 -7.10 -12.42 -15.52
C GLU A 130 -5.79 -12.72 -14.81
N GLN A 131 -5.06 -13.73 -15.28
CA GLN A 131 -3.73 -14.07 -14.78
C GLN A 131 -2.87 -14.66 -15.90
N SER A 132 -1.65 -14.15 -16.00
CA SER A 132 -0.56 -14.67 -16.83
C SER A 132 0.78 -14.56 -16.10
N PRO A 133 1.91 -15.05 -16.63
CA PRO A 133 3.22 -14.88 -16.01
C PRO A 133 3.64 -13.42 -15.77
N GLU A 134 3.09 -12.48 -16.54
CA GLU A 134 3.48 -11.05 -16.51
C GLU A 134 2.32 -10.11 -16.12
N LYS A 135 1.09 -10.62 -15.93
CA LYS A 135 -0.08 -9.78 -15.65
C LYS A 135 -1.07 -10.45 -14.72
N VAL A 136 -1.65 -9.68 -13.80
CA VAL A 136 -2.82 -10.08 -13.03
C VAL A 136 -3.83 -8.92 -12.98
N VAL A 137 -5.12 -9.26 -13.11
CA VAL A 137 -6.24 -8.33 -12.93
C VAL A 137 -7.14 -8.86 -11.82
N LEU A 138 -7.39 -8.03 -10.84
CA LEU A 138 -8.15 -8.35 -9.65
C LEU A 138 -9.38 -7.44 -9.54
N LYS A 139 -10.49 -7.99 -9.01
CA LYS A 139 -11.72 -7.25 -8.74
C LYS A 139 -12.05 -7.34 -7.26
N SER A 140 -12.16 -6.20 -6.58
CA SER A 140 -12.59 -6.12 -5.19
C SER A 140 -14.08 -6.50 -5.06
N PRO A 141 -14.56 -6.87 -3.86
CA PRO A 141 -15.98 -6.79 -3.57
C PRO A 141 -16.47 -5.34 -3.69
N GLU A 142 -17.79 -5.18 -3.74
CA GLU A 142 -18.43 -3.89 -3.60
C GLU A 142 -18.28 -3.40 -2.14
N SER A 143 -17.78 -2.19 -1.94
CA SER A 143 -17.65 -1.64 -0.60
C SER A 143 -18.92 -0.92 -0.16
N PRO A 144 -19.55 -1.33 0.94
CA PRO A 144 -20.65 -0.58 1.55
C PRO A 144 -20.16 0.66 2.32
N VAL A 145 -18.85 0.78 2.60
CA VAL A 145 -18.25 1.93 3.29
C VAL A 145 -18.06 3.09 2.32
N SER A 146 -17.16 2.94 1.37
CA SER A 146 -16.84 4.00 0.39
C SER A 146 -17.81 4.10 -0.78
N GLY A 147 -18.59 3.04 -1.04
CA GLY A 147 -19.49 2.98 -2.19
C GLY A 147 -18.78 2.76 -3.52
N VAL A 148 -17.59 2.19 -3.51
CA VAL A 148 -16.84 1.87 -4.74
C VAL A 148 -16.56 0.38 -4.88
N GLN A 149 -16.33 -0.04 -6.12
CA GLN A 149 -15.72 -1.32 -6.48
C GLN A 149 -14.47 -1.04 -7.31
N MET A 150 -13.36 -1.68 -6.95
CA MET A 150 -12.09 -1.51 -7.64
C MET A 150 -11.76 -2.68 -8.56
N ILE A 151 -11.26 -2.37 -9.76
CA ILE A 151 -10.51 -3.30 -10.62
C ILE A 151 -9.06 -2.85 -10.60
N LYS A 152 -8.15 -3.73 -10.16
CA LYS A 152 -6.72 -3.47 -10.01
C LYS A 152 -5.96 -4.33 -11.00
N ALA A 153 -5.10 -3.73 -11.82
CA ALA A 153 -4.25 -4.43 -12.77
C ALA A 153 -2.78 -4.18 -12.44
N TYR A 154 -2.00 -5.24 -12.47
CA TYR A 154 -0.55 -5.25 -12.31
C TYR A 154 0.04 -5.94 -13.52
N ALA A 155 0.91 -5.26 -14.26
CA ALA A 155 1.50 -5.80 -15.49
C ALA A 155 2.98 -5.43 -15.62
N LEU A 156 3.85 -6.43 -15.77
CA LEU A 156 5.25 -6.21 -16.15
C LEU A 156 5.32 -5.70 -17.59
N LEU A 157 6.15 -4.69 -17.83
CA LEU A 157 6.25 -4.05 -19.15
C LEU A 157 7.25 -4.80 -20.04
N SER A 158 6.84 -5.15 -21.25
CA SER A 158 7.69 -5.83 -22.25
C SER A 158 8.79 -4.91 -22.79
N GLU A 159 8.46 -3.65 -23.03
CA GLU A 159 9.35 -2.61 -23.55
C GLU A 159 10.34 -2.08 -22.51
N ARG A 160 10.04 -2.28 -21.23
CA ARG A 160 10.88 -1.88 -20.09
C ARG A 160 10.88 -2.99 -19.03
N LYS A 161 11.74 -4.00 -19.22
CA LYS A 161 11.74 -5.26 -18.47
C LYS A 161 11.92 -5.11 -16.95
N ASN A 162 12.44 -3.99 -16.47
CA ASN A 162 12.60 -3.67 -15.06
C ASN A 162 11.45 -2.83 -14.49
N SER A 163 10.32 -2.78 -15.18
CA SER A 163 9.17 -1.95 -14.82
C SER A 163 7.88 -2.73 -14.71
N LEU A 164 7.04 -2.26 -13.77
CA LEU A 164 5.70 -2.74 -13.48
C LEU A 164 4.72 -1.58 -13.65
N LYS A 165 3.65 -1.76 -14.42
CA LYS A 165 2.52 -0.84 -14.48
C LYS A 165 1.44 -1.28 -13.51
N LEU A 166 0.98 -0.35 -12.69
CA LEU A 166 -0.18 -0.46 -11.82
C LEU A 166 -1.28 0.41 -12.39
N GLN A 167 -2.49 -0.13 -12.49
CA GLN A 167 -3.67 0.63 -12.88
C GLN A 167 -4.84 0.22 -12.00
N VAL A 168 -5.62 1.20 -11.56
CA VAL A 168 -6.85 0.97 -10.81
C VAL A 168 -8.00 1.75 -11.42
N ARG A 169 -9.14 1.10 -11.54
CA ARG A 169 -10.42 1.69 -11.88
C ARG A 169 -11.34 1.55 -10.68
N ALA A 170 -11.81 2.67 -10.12
CA ALA A 170 -12.79 2.72 -9.05
C ALA A 170 -14.13 3.18 -9.60
N THR A 171 -15.17 2.35 -9.46
CA THR A 171 -16.51 2.58 -9.98
C THR A 171 -17.46 2.87 -8.84
N ASN A 172 -18.29 3.92 -8.96
CA ASN A 172 -19.40 4.20 -8.03
C ASN A 172 -20.44 3.11 -8.14
N ILE A 173 -20.71 2.40 -7.04
CA ILE A 173 -21.72 1.33 -6.96
C ILE A 173 -23.03 1.81 -6.31
N ARG A 174 -23.09 3.05 -5.80
CA ARG A 174 -24.27 3.63 -5.18
C ARG A 174 -25.23 4.19 -6.22
N LYS A 175 -26.43 4.50 -5.77
CA LYS A 175 -27.47 5.17 -6.57
C LYS A 175 -27.36 6.69 -6.55
N GLU A 176 -26.57 7.23 -5.62
CA GLU A 176 -26.26 8.65 -5.44
C GLU A 176 -24.83 8.97 -5.90
N ASN A 177 -24.54 10.26 -6.07
CA ASN A 177 -23.18 10.71 -6.35
C ASN A 177 -22.30 10.47 -5.13
N ILE A 178 -21.04 10.10 -5.40
CA ILE A 178 -19.96 10.03 -4.41
C ILE A 178 -18.79 10.86 -4.90
N ALA A 179 -17.88 11.24 -4.02
CA ALA A 179 -16.71 12.01 -4.42
C ALA A 179 -15.47 11.45 -3.71
N TRP A 180 -14.47 11.07 -4.49
CA TRP A 180 -13.23 10.46 -4.02
C TRP A 180 -12.06 10.80 -4.96
N ASP A 181 -10.83 10.66 -4.45
CA ASP A 181 -9.64 10.39 -5.26
C ASP A 181 -9.24 8.91 -5.12
N ILE A 182 -8.28 8.48 -5.93
CA ILE A 182 -7.54 7.23 -5.73
C ILE A 182 -6.23 7.58 -5.05
N TRP A 183 -5.96 6.90 -3.95
CA TRP A 183 -4.78 7.07 -3.12
C TRP A 183 -3.92 5.81 -3.16
N PHE A 184 -2.77 5.90 -3.80
CA PHE A 184 -1.73 4.87 -3.80
C PHE A 184 -0.87 5.02 -2.57
N ASN A 185 -0.71 3.97 -1.77
CA ASN A 185 0.13 3.98 -0.58
C ASN A 185 1.17 2.87 -0.67
N THR A 186 2.44 3.24 -0.83
CA THR A 186 3.58 2.34 -1.01
C THR A 186 4.51 2.43 0.19
N ARG A 187 4.69 1.31 0.94
CA ARG A 187 5.57 1.25 2.10
C ARG A 187 6.90 0.66 1.76
N VAL A 188 7.95 1.37 2.15
CA VAL A 188 9.35 0.93 2.06
C VAL A 188 10.02 1.10 3.42
N PRO A 189 11.16 0.46 3.68
CA PRO A 189 11.89 0.64 4.94
C PRO A 189 12.20 2.11 5.23
N SER A 190 12.15 2.48 6.51
CA SER A 190 12.24 3.87 6.99
C SER A 190 13.53 4.59 6.62
N ASN A 191 14.61 3.84 6.36
CA ASN A 191 15.92 4.35 5.98
C ASN A 191 16.11 4.52 4.46
N ALA A 192 15.08 4.28 3.67
CA ALA A 192 15.12 4.54 2.24
C ALA A 192 15.19 6.06 1.96
N LEU A 193 16.11 6.47 1.09
CA LEU A 193 16.38 7.89 0.82
C LEU A 193 15.48 8.36 -0.32
N VAL A 194 14.41 9.08 0.02
CA VAL A 194 13.41 9.55 -0.94
C VAL A 194 13.80 10.88 -1.57
N TYR A 195 13.46 11.04 -2.87
CA TYR A 195 13.65 12.25 -3.67
C TYR A 195 12.36 12.58 -4.42
N VAL A 196 11.91 13.84 -4.31
CA VAL A 196 10.70 14.34 -4.97
C VAL A 196 11.06 15.62 -5.72
N PRO A 197 10.72 15.77 -7.00
CA PRO A 197 10.90 17.03 -7.72
C PRO A 197 9.94 18.09 -7.17
N VAL A 198 10.50 19.21 -6.69
CA VAL A 198 9.77 20.33 -6.11
C VAL A 198 10.37 21.63 -6.62
N ALA A 199 9.52 22.54 -7.15
CA ALA A 199 9.98 23.82 -7.67
C ALA A 199 10.22 24.86 -6.56
N ASN A 200 9.29 24.96 -5.60
CA ASN A 200 9.29 26.01 -4.59
C ASN A 200 9.00 25.45 -3.19
N ALA A 201 9.47 26.14 -2.17
CA ALA A 201 9.26 25.72 -0.79
C ALA A 201 7.77 25.78 -0.35
N GLU A 202 6.99 26.72 -0.92
CA GLU A 202 5.54 26.84 -0.68
C GLU A 202 4.72 25.66 -1.23
N ASP A 203 5.31 24.83 -2.07
CA ASP A 203 4.70 23.60 -2.57
C ASP A 203 4.80 22.43 -1.57
N VAL A 204 5.44 22.67 -0.42
CA VAL A 204 5.60 21.69 0.65
C VAL A 204 4.90 22.18 1.92
N LYS A 205 3.94 21.40 2.40
CA LYS A 205 3.30 21.61 3.71
C LYS A 205 3.71 20.43 4.61
N GLN A 206 4.10 20.72 5.84
CA GLN A 206 4.51 19.72 6.82
C GLN A 206 3.49 19.64 7.96
N SER A 207 3.12 18.41 8.32
CA SER A 207 2.40 18.08 9.55
C SER A 207 3.35 17.37 10.51
N ASN A 208 3.58 17.99 11.66
CA ASN A 208 4.45 17.45 12.69
C ASN A 208 3.63 16.57 13.65
N MET A 209 4.26 15.51 14.13
CA MET A 209 3.73 14.61 15.17
C MET A 209 4.71 14.64 16.34
N GLU A 210 4.85 15.82 16.97
CA GLU A 210 5.82 16.05 18.04
C GLU A 210 5.28 15.63 19.41
N ASP A 211 6.14 14.96 20.16
CA ASP A 211 5.97 14.70 21.59
C ASP A 211 7.33 14.73 22.30
N ALA A 212 7.40 14.32 23.56
CA ALA A 212 8.64 14.31 24.33
C ALA A 212 9.76 13.49 23.67
N ALA A 213 9.42 12.39 22.99
CA ALA A 213 10.37 11.45 22.38
C ALA A 213 10.54 11.64 20.87
N THR A 214 9.62 12.34 20.21
CA THR A 214 9.52 12.47 18.75
C THR A 214 10.05 13.83 18.29
N SER A 215 10.84 13.86 17.22
CA SER A 215 11.20 15.09 16.50
C SER A 215 10.49 15.15 15.14
N PRO A 216 10.27 16.35 14.58
CA PRO A 216 9.68 16.51 13.26
C PRO A 216 10.58 15.97 12.16
N LEU A 217 10.02 15.73 10.97
CA LEU A 217 10.80 15.45 9.78
C LEU A 217 11.67 16.67 9.45
N VAL A 218 12.86 16.38 8.96
CA VAL A 218 13.78 17.39 8.40
C VAL A 218 14.01 17.03 6.94
N TYR A 219 13.99 18.03 6.08
CA TYR A 219 14.24 17.83 4.66
C TYR A 219 15.12 18.91 4.07
N THR A 220 15.78 18.60 2.98
CA THR A 220 16.54 19.53 2.15
C THR A 220 15.83 19.72 0.83
N LEU A 221 15.59 20.97 0.42
CA LEU A 221 15.14 21.33 -0.92
C LEU A 221 16.28 22.07 -1.62
N SER A 222 16.93 21.41 -2.56
CA SER A 222 17.96 22.01 -3.40
C SER A 222 18.03 21.29 -4.74
N ASP A 223 18.57 21.95 -5.74
CA ASP A 223 18.67 21.41 -7.11
C ASP A 223 17.32 20.98 -7.74
N GLY A 224 16.19 21.55 -7.29
CA GLY A 224 14.85 21.17 -7.73
C GLY A 224 14.36 19.86 -7.14
N LEU A 225 15.03 19.31 -6.13
CA LEU A 225 14.67 18.05 -5.48
C LEU A 225 14.58 18.21 -3.95
N LEU A 226 13.47 17.76 -3.39
CA LEU A 226 13.31 17.55 -1.96
C LEU A 226 13.86 16.15 -1.60
N SER A 227 14.56 16.06 -0.47
CA SER A 227 14.96 14.78 0.14
C SER A 227 14.87 14.85 1.65
N LEU A 228 14.48 13.76 2.33
CA LEU A 228 14.52 13.69 3.78
C LEU A 228 15.96 13.69 4.29
N ASP A 229 16.16 14.35 5.43
CA ASP A 229 17.42 14.33 6.17
C ASP A 229 17.38 13.20 7.20
N MET A 230 18.29 12.23 7.03
CA MET A 230 18.44 11.06 7.90
C MET A 230 19.59 11.25 8.91
N SER A 231 20.01 12.47 9.19
CA SER A 231 21.04 12.80 10.19
C SER A 231 20.64 12.37 11.61
N ALA A 232 21.61 12.43 12.53
CA ALA A 232 21.38 12.09 13.92
C ALA A 232 20.21 12.87 14.54
N LEU A 233 19.49 12.21 15.45
CA LEU A 233 18.38 12.85 16.17
C LEU A 233 18.90 13.92 17.15
N PRO A 234 18.11 14.96 17.44
CA PRO A 234 18.41 15.89 18.53
C PRO A 234 18.51 15.16 19.89
N PRO A 235 19.28 15.70 20.85
CA PRO A 235 19.37 15.13 22.19
C PRO A 235 18.01 14.89 22.83
N GLY A 236 17.82 13.72 23.44
CA GLY A 236 16.56 13.33 24.10
C GLY A 236 15.45 12.81 23.17
N LYS A 237 15.65 12.83 21.85
CA LYS A 237 14.72 12.25 20.88
C LYS A 237 15.14 10.84 20.47
N ILE A 238 14.16 9.95 20.24
CA ILE A 238 14.38 8.56 19.85
C ILE A 238 13.91 8.26 18.43
N LEU A 239 13.04 9.11 17.85
CA LEU A 239 12.54 8.96 16.48
C LEU A 239 12.26 10.31 15.82
N ARG A 240 12.18 10.28 14.47
CA ARG A 240 11.52 11.33 13.67
C ARG A 240 10.22 10.79 13.12
N LYS A 241 9.15 11.61 13.20
CA LYS A 241 7.84 11.25 12.70
C LYS A 241 7.08 12.46 12.18
N GLY A 242 6.41 12.27 11.04
CA GLY A 242 5.61 13.33 10.46
C GLY A 242 5.20 13.01 9.03
N LYS A 243 4.53 13.99 8.42
CA LYS A 243 4.04 13.87 7.05
C LYS A 243 4.32 15.15 6.26
N LEU A 244 4.80 15.00 5.04
CA LEU A 244 4.93 16.08 4.06
C LEU A 244 3.83 15.92 3.02
N PHE A 245 3.14 17.02 2.72
CA PHE A 245 2.15 17.13 1.65
C PHE A 245 2.80 17.98 0.56
N ILE A 246 2.99 17.42 -0.62
CA ILE A 246 3.83 17.98 -1.65
C ILE A 246 3.05 18.13 -2.95
N GLN A 247 3.07 19.35 -3.52
CA GLN A 247 2.75 19.53 -4.92
C GLN A 247 4.06 19.37 -5.71
N PRO A 248 4.28 18.24 -6.38
CA PRO A 248 5.51 18.03 -7.13
C PRO A 248 5.55 18.93 -8.37
N SER A 249 6.75 19.26 -8.85
CA SER A 249 6.92 19.95 -10.13
C SER A 249 6.86 19.02 -11.34
N GLN A 250 6.94 17.70 -11.09
CA GLN A 250 6.96 16.65 -12.11
C GLN A 250 6.27 15.38 -11.60
N GLY A 251 5.82 14.51 -12.50
CA GLY A 251 5.05 13.30 -12.16
C GLY A 251 5.90 12.09 -11.76
N TRP A 252 6.82 12.26 -10.81
CA TRP A 252 7.62 11.14 -10.31
C TRP A 252 8.17 11.38 -8.90
N MET A 253 8.58 10.30 -8.25
CA MET A 253 9.44 10.29 -7.07
C MET A 253 10.37 9.08 -7.12
N ALA A 254 11.48 9.13 -6.40
CA ALA A 254 12.47 8.06 -6.37
C ALA A 254 12.91 7.76 -4.93
N SER A 255 13.35 6.53 -4.69
CA SER A 255 13.92 6.14 -3.41
C SER A 255 15.14 5.25 -3.61
N PHE A 256 16.21 5.49 -2.85
CA PHE A 256 17.45 4.70 -2.89
C PHE A 256 17.60 3.86 -1.62
N ARG A 257 17.91 2.58 -1.81
CA ARG A 257 18.19 1.65 -0.73
C ARG A 257 18.97 0.43 -1.25
N ASP A 258 19.89 -0.11 -0.48
CA ASP A 258 20.56 -1.40 -0.70
C ASP A 258 21.09 -1.59 -2.15
N LYS A 259 21.76 -0.57 -2.68
CA LYS A 259 22.26 -0.56 -4.06
C LYS A 259 21.17 -0.67 -5.13
N GLN A 260 19.96 -0.29 -4.80
CA GLN A 260 18.84 -0.19 -5.71
C GLN A 260 18.27 1.23 -5.71
N VAL A 261 17.67 1.62 -6.83
CA VAL A 261 16.80 2.78 -6.92
C VAL A 261 15.42 2.33 -7.39
N PHE A 262 14.41 2.76 -6.66
CA PHE A 262 13.01 2.57 -6.97
C PHE A 262 12.40 3.89 -7.42
N ILE A 263 11.74 3.90 -8.57
CA ILE A 263 11.14 5.09 -9.16
C ILE A 263 9.66 4.81 -9.38
N ILE A 264 8.83 5.72 -8.88
CA ILE A 264 7.38 5.76 -9.12
C ILE A 264 7.10 6.92 -10.05
N GLN A 265 6.54 6.64 -11.24
CA GLN A 265 6.05 7.62 -12.21
C GLN A 265 4.52 7.60 -12.23
N PHE A 266 3.91 8.76 -12.32
CA PHE A 266 2.45 8.94 -12.37
C PHE A 266 2.09 10.18 -13.20
N PRO A 267 0.86 10.30 -13.71
CA PRO A 267 0.41 11.52 -14.38
C PRO A 267 0.43 12.72 -13.42
N HIS A 268 1.30 13.70 -13.72
CA HIS A 268 1.35 14.96 -12.97
C HIS A 268 0.03 15.71 -13.10
N GLN A 269 -0.48 16.25 -12.00
CA GLN A 269 -1.77 16.95 -11.94
C GLN A 269 -1.59 18.39 -11.42
N PRO A 270 -2.34 19.34 -11.95
CA PRO A 270 -2.46 20.66 -11.35
C PRO A 270 -2.99 20.57 -9.90
N LYS A 271 -2.45 21.38 -8.99
CA LYS A 271 -2.85 21.45 -7.57
C LYS A 271 -4.38 21.58 -7.39
N ALA A 272 -5.05 22.30 -8.28
CA ALA A 272 -6.49 22.52 -8.21
C ALA A 272 -7.33 21.23 -8.42
N LEU A 273 -6.76 20.16 -8.95
CA LEU A 273 -7.42 18.87 -9.11
C LEU A 273 -7.18 17.92 -7.92
N ILE A 274 -6.26 18.26 -7.05
CA ILE A 274 -5.97 17.48 -5.83
C ILE A 274 -6.84 18.00 -4.68
N HIS A 275 -7.35 17.08 -3.86
CA HIS A 275 -8.17 17.47 -2.71
C HIS A 275 -7.39 18.41 -1.78
N PRO A 276 -8.00 19.46 -1.21
CA PRO A 276 -7.29 20.46 -0.38
C PRO A 276 -6.59 19.89 0.87
N GLU A 277 -7.00 18.73 1.36
CA GLU A 277 -6.34 18.04 2.47
C GLU A 277 -5.05 17.31 2.05
N HIS A 278 -4.80 17.17 0.72
CA HIS A 278 -3.72 16.37 0.18
C HIS A 278 -2.64 17.20 -0.53
N GLY A 279 -1.45 16.61 -0.66
CA GLY A 279 -0.52 16.87 -1.75
C GLY A 279 -0.73 15.84 -2.86
N GLN A 280 -0.30 16.09 -4.09
CA GLN A 280 -0.27 15.03 -5.08
C GLN A 280 0.70 13.91 -4.67
N ILE A 281 1.81 14.26 -4.01
CA ILE A 281 2.68 13.32 -3.28
C ILE A 281 2.53 13.60 -1.79
N GLU A 282 2.45 12.52 -1.00
CA GLU A 282 2.62 12.59 0.43
C GLU A 282 3.73 11.66 0.86
N ILE A 283 4.57 12.13 1.78
CA ILE A 283 5.66 11.35 2.36
C ILE A 283 5.44 11.30 3.87
N TYR A 284 5.03 10.14 4.37
CA TYR A 284 5.04 9.88 5.81
C TYR A 284 6.29 9.08 6.15
N ASN A 285 7.00 9.49 7.20
CA ASN A 285 8.13 8.73 7.70
C ASN A 285 8.05 8.59 9.22
N GLU A 286 8.28 7.38 9.67
CA GLU A 286 8.56 7.03 11.06
C GLU A 286 9.96 6.40 11.09
N PHE A 287 10.97 7.21 11.39
CA PHE A 287 12.37 6.82 11.37
C PHE A 287 12.89 6.62 12.78
N ILE A 288 13.26 5.38 13.10
CA ILE A 288 13.78 4.94 14.41
C ILE A 288 15.23 4.46 14.19
N PRO A 289 16.26 5.32 14.38
CA PRO A 289 17.65 4.96 14.07
C PRO A 289 18.18 3.75 14.85
N SER A 290 17.67 3.51 16.05
CA SER A 290 18.04 2.36 16.89
C SER A 290 17.43 1.04 16.46
N ASN A 291 16.34 1.07 15.68
CA ASN A 291 15.65 -0.09 15.16
C ASN A 291 14.94 0.24 13.84
N LEU A 292 15.64 0.10 12.74
CA LEU A 292 15.14 0.44 11.40
C LEU A 292 13.96 -0.42 10.94
N ASP A 293 13.83 -1.62 11.49
CA ASP A 293 12.77 -2.56 11.14
C ASP A 293 11.40 -2.18 11.75
N ASP A 294 11.40 -1.39 12.83
CA ASP A 294 10.17 -0.90 13.47
C ASP A 294 9.64 0.38 12.80
N GLY A 295 10.46 1.04 11.98
CA GLY A 295 10.07 2.24 11.26
C GLY A 295 9.52 1.95 9.86
N LEU A 296 8.91 2.96 9.23
CA LEU A 296 8.45 2.87 7.84
C LEU A 296 8.52 4.22 7.13
N LEU A 297 8.66 4.16 5.82
CA LEU A 297 8.47 5.29 4.90
C LEU A 297 7.29 4.97 3.99
N GLU A 298 6.27 5.84 3.97
CA GLU A 298 5.18 5.77 3.00
C GLU A 298 5.46 6.75 1.86
N MET A 299 5.44 6.22 0.65
CA MET A 299 5.54 6.97 -0.60
C MET A 299 4.14 6.94 -1.23
N GLU A 300 3.43 8.04 -1.15
CA GLU A 300 2.01 8.10 -1.48
C GLU A 300 1.76 9.00 -2.69
N VAL A 301 0.80 8.61 -3.54
CA VAL A 301 0.37 9.40 -4.69
C VAL A 301 -1.14 9.52 -4.72
N HIS A 302 -1.64 10.74 -4.91
CA HIS A 302 -3.06 11.04 -5.08
C HIS A 302 -3.40 11.33 -6.53
N ALA A 303 -4.45 10.69 -7.02
CA ALA A 303 -5.09 11.01 -8.29
C ALA A 303 -6.03 12.24 -8.12
N PRO A 304 -6.55 12.80 -9.22
CA PRO A 304 -7.54 13.88 -9.13
C PRO A 304 -8.76 13.50 -8.31
N TYR A 305 -9.18 14.40 -7.40
CA TYR A 305 -10.44 14.29 -6.67
C TYR A 305 -11.61 14.50 -7.61
N LYS A 306 -12.55 13.55 -7.65
CA LYS A 306 -13.68 13.56 -8.60
C LYS A 306 -15.00 13.22 -7.93
N GLN A 307 -16.04 13.94 -8.33
CA GLN A 307 -17.41 13.52 -8.13
C GLN A 307 -17.79 12.50 -9.20
N LEU A 308 -18.36 11.37 -8.81
CA LEU A 308 -18.78 10.29 -9.68
C LEU A 308 -20.30 10.09 -9.57
N ALA A 309 -21.00 10.20 -10.68
CA ALA A 309 -22.40 9.79 -10.80
C ALA A 309 -22.55 8.26 -10.63
N PRO A 310 -23.76 7.74 -10.41
CA PRO A 310 -24.02 6.30 -10.36
C PRO A 310 -23.47 5.58 -11.59
N ARG A 311 -22.67 4.53 -11.37
CA ARG A 311 -21.98 3.73 -12.39
C ARG A 311 -20.81 4.45 -13.10
N GLU A 312 -20.58 5.71 -12.82
CA GLU A 312 -19.38 6.40 -13.29
C GLU A 312 -18.12 5.88 -12.59
N PHE A 313 -16.96 6.09 -13.21
CA PHE A 313 -15.68 5.61 -12.68
C PHE A 313 -14.56 6.64 -12.86
N MET A 314 -13.53 6.47 -12.06
CA MET A 314 -12.23 7.12 -12.21
C MET A 314 -11.14 6.08 -12.40
N ILE A 315 -10.04 6.50 -13.06
CA ILE A 315 -8.86 5.66 -13.29
C ILE A 315 -7.63 6.40 -12.79
N ALA A 316 -6.73 5.67 -12.14
CA ALA A 316 -5.39 6.14 -11.81
C ALA A 316 -4.36 5.07 -12.15
N GLU A 317 -3.12 5.50 -12.37
CA GLU A 317 -2.04 4.59 -12.72
C GLU A 317 -0.68 5.08 -12.21
N GLU A 318 0.19 4.12 -11.98
CA GLU A 318 1.61 4.32 -11.71
C GLU A 318 2.44 3.40 -12.60
N THR A 319 3.66 3.84 -12.92
CA THR A 319 4.70 2.98 -13.49
C THR A 319 5.86 2.94 -12.53
N TRP A 320 6.19 1.75 -12.05
CA TRP A 320 7.29 1.49 -11.15
C TRP A 320 8.50 0.96 -11.88
N THR A 321 9.67 1.46 -11.57
CA THR A 321 10.93 1.00 -12.17
C THR A 321 11.94 0.71 -11.07
N LEU A 322 12.59 -0.46 -11.11
CA LEU A 322 13.73 -0.80 -10.27
C LEU A 322 15.00 -0.86 -11.11
N LEU A 323 16.08 -0.26 -10.60
CA LEU A 323 17.41 -0.30 -11.21
C LEU A 323 18.47 -0.60 -10.16
N GLU A 324 19.58 -1.23 -10.58
CA GLU A 324 20.78 -1.29 -9.76
C GLU A 324 21.40 0.12 -9.63
N TYR A 325 21.84 0.43 -8.42
CA TYR A 325 22.59 1.64 -8.14
C TYR A 325 23.97 1.28 -7.55
N LYS A 326 25.03 1.68 -8.23
CA LYS A 326 26.43 1.36 -7.85
C LYS A 326 27.21 2.61 -7.38
N GLY A 327 26.54 3.74 -7.23
CA GLY A 327 27.12 5.01 -6.79
C GLY A 327 27.28 5.11 -5.27
N ALA A 328 27.83 6.24 -4.82
CA ALA A 328 27.95 6.55 -3.41
C ALA A 328 26.58 6.89 -2.80
N THR A 329 26.38 6.57 -1.53
CA THR A 329 25.14 6.87 -0.77
C THR A 329 25.11 8.33 -0.28
N THR A 330 25.40 9.27 -1.17
CA THR A 330 25.36 10.69 -0.90
C THR A 330 24.30 11.36 -1.75
N ARG A 331 23.69 12.44 -1.24
CA ARG A 331 22.69 13.23 -1.97
C ARG A 331 23.19 13.63 -3.36
N ASN A 332 24.41 14.16 -3.45
CA ASN A 332 24.97 14.61 -4.73
C ASN A 332 25.09 13.48 -5.75
N ALA A 333 25.52 12.28 -5.33
CA ALA A 333 25.63 11.12 -6.21
C ALA A 333 24.23 10.63 -6.67
N HIS A 334 23.25 10.63 -5.78
CA HIS A 334 21.86 10.28 -6.13
C HIS A 334 21.25 11.30 -7.10
N VAL A 335 21.41 12.59 -6.85
CA VAL A 335 20.93 13.67 -7.75
C VAL A 335 21.57 13.55 -9.14
N ALA A 336 22.89 13.36 -9.20
CA ALA A 336 23.60 13.16 -10.48
C ALA A 336 23.09 11.94 -11.22
N PHE A 337 22.82 10.82 -10.53
CA PHE A 337 22.24 9.62 -11.12
C PHE A 337 20.84 9.86 -11.67
N LEU A 338 19.94 10.49 -10.88
CA LEU A 338 18.57 10.80 -11.31
C LEU A 338 18.56 11.73 -12.52
N ARG A 339 19.42 12.75 -12.56
CA ARG A 339 19.55 13.65 -13.74
C ARG A 339 20.00 12.92 -15.00
N LYS A 340 20.92 11.97 -14.86
CA LYS A 340 21.35 11.12 -15.99
C LYS A 340 20.23 10.21 -16.47
N LEU A 341 19.46 9.66 -15.55
CA LEU A 341 18.39 8.70 -15.82
C LEU A 341 17.12 9.36 -16.39
N ALA A 342 16.89 10.64 -16.06
CA ALA A 342 15.66 11.35 -16.39
C ALA A 342 15.28 11.28 -17.89
N PRO A 343 16.19 11.50 -18.87
CA PRO A 343 15.86 11.38 -20.28
C PRO A 343 15.47 9.95 -20.69
N GLU A 344 16.13 8.93 -20.13
CA GLU A 344 15.90 7.51 -20.48
C GLU A 344 14.52 7.04 -20.03
N LEU A 345 14.07 7.52 -18.89
CA LEU A 345 12.77 7.17 -18.30
C LEU A 345 11.65 8.17 -18.67
N GLY A 346 11.98 9.27 -19.37
CA GLY A 346 11.02 10.32 -19.67
C GLY A 346 10.51 11.02 -18.40
N LEU A 347 11.38 11.19 -17.39
CA LEU A 347 11.06 11.95 -16.19
C LEU A 347 10.98 13.44 -16.56
N LYS A 348 9.78 14.02 -16.49
CA LYS A 348 9.48 15.42 -16.83
C LYS A 348 8.71 16.06 -15.69
#